data_56f90a7b496d198ab224367c6c0d9597
#
_entry.id   56f90a7b496d198ab224367c6c0d9597
#
_cell.length_a   1.000
_cell.length_b   1.000
_cell.length_c   1.000
_cell.angle_alpha   90.00
_cell.angle_beta   90.00
_cell.angle_gamma   90.00
#
_symmetry.space_group_name_H-M   'P 1'
#
loop_
_entity.id
_entity.type
_entity.pdbx_description
1 polymer ?
#
loop_
_entity_poly.entity_id
_entity_poly.type
_entity_poly.pdbx_seq_one_letter_code
_entity_poly.pdbx_strand_id
1 'polypeptide(L)'
;SMKSSTVVKLNELQKTLPHQCLTYKEALELTVYNISHNDVASTWMDSWEIPGNDPNVANYVIPQEGCLKDQKRVLIKDSKDAAIERIWRIGGDNGYYAFHWAWYLRGLFDQLIGGIGLNRGRSHPSNIMEGDSIDFWRVIHADKEKGHLTLFAGMKIPGEAWLDLNVESEGDKSYLVQTAVFRPKGFFGKLYWYALVPFHFLIFRKMAKALAGENDNIKKGKAHD
;
A
#
# COMPACT_ATOMS: atom_id res chain seq x y z
N SER A 1 22.75 -16.11 -14.44
CA SER A 1 23.52 -16.82 -15.46
C SER A 1 23.25 -18.33 -15.37
N MET A 2 22.38 -18.82 -16.24
CA MET A 2 22.02 -20.25 -16.32
C MET A 2 23.06 -21.03 -17.14
N LYS A 3 24.34 -21.02 -16.74
CA LYS A 3 25.41 -21.73 -17.46
C LYS A 3 25.76 -23.09 -16.85
N SER A 4 25.11 -23.56 -15.81
CA SER A 4 25.29 -24.88 -15.23
C SER A 4 23.99 -25.66 -15.26
N SER A 5 24.03 -26.90 -15.79
CA SER A 5 22.88 -27.80 -15.67
C SER A 5 22.84 -28.37 -14.27
N THR A 6 21.74 -28.06 -13.54
CA THR A 6 21.49 -28.68 -12.23
C THR A 6 20.60 -29.90 -12.45
N VAL A 7 21.13 -31.08 -12.16
CA VAL A 7 20.39 -32.33 -12.29
C VAL A 7 20.13 -32.90 -10.90
N VAL A 8 18.86 -33.11 -10.57
CA VAL A 8 18.45 -33.78 -9.33
C VAL A 8 18.62 -35.28 -9.52
N LYS A 9 19.55 -35.91 -8.79
CA LYS A 9 19.85 -37.35 -8.90
C LYS A 9 18.96 -38.22 -8.02
N LEU A 10 18.39 -37.66 -6.95
CA LEU A 10 17.51 -38.38 -6.01
C LEU A 10 16.27 -37.52 -5.73
N ASN A 11 15.11 -38.07 -5.96
CA ASN A 11 13.83 -37.37 -5.76
C ASN A 11 13.04 -37.99 -4.58
N GLU A 12 13.65 -37.95 -3.39
CA GLU A 12 12.99 -38.46 -2.17
C GLU A 12 11.79 -37.60 -1.76
N LEU A 13 11.85 -36.30 -2.07
CA LEU A 13 10.74 -35.38 -1.81
C LEU A 13 9.47 -35.79 -2.59
N GLN A 14 9.64 -36.21 -3.83
CA GLN A 14 8.54 -36.64 -4.69
C GLN A 14 7.90 -37.96 -4.23
N LYS A 15 8.64 -38.80 -3.49
CA LYS A 15 8.11 -40.02 -2.86
C LYS A 15 7.28 -39.69 -1.61
N THR A 16 7.70 -38.66 -0.87
CA THR A 16 7.04 -38.24 0.39
C THR A 16 5.86 -37.30 0.10
N LEU A 17 5.98 -36.44 -0.89
CA LEU A 17 4.95 -35.51 -1.35
C LEU A 17 4.75 -35.73 -2.85
N PRO A 18 3.83 -36.65 -3.23
CA PRO A 18 3.53 -36.89 -4.64
C PRO A 18 2.95 -35.61 -5.26
N HIS A 19 3.77 -34.94 -6.06
CA HIS A 19 3.42 -33.72 -6.77
C HIS A 19 3.83 -33.85 -8.23
N GLN A 20 2.92 -33.52 -9.14
CA GLN A 20 3.22 -33.47 -10.56
C GLN A 20 3.93 -32.15 -10.87
N CYS A 21 5.21 -32.22 -11.21
CA CYS A 21 5.96 -31.03 -11.60
C CYS A 21 5.48 -30.53 -12.96
N LEU A 22 5.25 -29.24 -13.07
CA LEU A 22 4.96 -28.57 -14.32
C LEU A 22 6.24 -28.45 -15.18
N THR A 23 6.10 -28.52 -16.48
CA THR A 23 7.17 -28.12 -17.39
C THR A 23 7.42 -26.62 -17.28
N TYR A 24 8.59 -26.14 -17.71
CA TYR A 24 8.91 -24.71 -17.72
C TYR A 24 7.86 -23.88 -18.47
N LYS A 25 7.39 -24.40 -19.61
CA LYS A 25 6.38 -23.73 -20.43
C LYS A 25 5.04 -23.62 -19.70
N GLU A 26 4.55 -24.71 -19.12
CA GLU A 26 3.30 -24.74 -18.34
C GLU A 26 3.38 -23.81 -17.12
N ALA A 27 4.50 -23.83 -16.40
CA ALA A 27 4.71 -22.94 -15.25
C ALA A 27 4.71 -21.46 -15.67
N LEU A 28 5.31 -21.13 -16.82
CA LEU A 28 5.32 -19.77 -17.36
C LEU A 28 3.93 -19.31 -17.79
N GLU A 29 3.20 -20.15 -18.52
CA GLU A 29 1.82 -19.88 -18.97
C GLU A 29 0.89 -19.68 -17.76
N LEU A 30 0.99 -20.54 -16.75
CA LEU A 30 0.22 -20.42 -15.50
C LEU A 30 0.57 -19.15 -14.76
N THR A 31 1.85 -18.78 -14.68
CA THR A 31 2.30 -17.55 -14.01
C THR A 31 1.74 -16.31 -14.70
N VAL A 32 1.83 -16.23 -16.02
CA VAL A 32 1.27 -15.12 -16.81
C VAL A 32 -0.25 -15.05 -16.64
N TYR A 33 -0.92 -16.18 -16.69
CA TYR A 33 -2.36 -16.26 -16.46
C TYR A 33 -2.73 -15.73 -15.08
N ASN A 34 -2.08 -16.22 -14.01
CA ASN A 34 -2.37 -15.82 -12.63
C ASN A 34 -2.10 -14.33 -12.40
N ILE A 35 -0.99 -13.79 -12.95
CA ILE A 35 -0.69 -12.34 -12.88
C ILE A 35 -1.79 -11.53 -13.57
N SER A 36 -2.21 -11.92 -14.77
CA SER A 36 -3.24 -11.19 -15.54
C SER A 36 -4.62 -11.22 -14.89
N HIS A 37 -4.93 -12.29 -14.12
CA HIS A 37 -6.20 -12.45 -13.40
C HIS A 37 -6.11 -12.06 -11.91
N ASN A 38 -4.95 -11.55 -11.47
CA ASN A 38 -4.67 -11.22 -10.08
C ASN A 38 -4.91 -12.38 -9.10
N ASP A 39 -4.55 -13.58 -9.53
CA ASP A 39 -4.67 -14.84 -8.76
C ASP A 39 -3.29 -15.30 -8.24
N VAL A 40 -2.41 -14.36 -7.94
CA VAL A 40 -1.08 -14.63 -7.36
C VAL A 40 -1.15 -14.41 -5.86
N ALA A 41 -1.00 -15.49 -5.09
CA ALA A 41 -1.11 -15.45 -3.64
C ALA A 41 -0.03 -14.58 -2.97
N SER A 42 1.16 -14.47 -3.55
CA SER A 42 2.24 -13.60 -3.06
C SER A 42 3.30 -13.34 -4.13
N THR A 43 3.94 -12.19 -4.06
CA THR A 43 5.07 -11.81 -4.90
C THR A 43 6.28 -11.46 -4.03
N TRP A 44 7.47 -11.33 -4.64
CA TRP A 44 8.65 -10.85 -3.90
C TRP A 44 8.44 -9.43 -3.33
N MET A 45 7.56 -8.62 -3.92
CA MET A 45 7.18 -7.30 -3.43
C MET A 45 6.43 -7.35 -2.09
N ASP A 46 5.80 -8.49 -1.78
CA ASP A 46 5.07 -8.71 -0.55
C ASP A 46 5.96 -9.18 0.60
N SER A 47 7.26 -9.41 0.34
CA SER A 47 8.20 -9.83 1.36
C SER A 47 8.32 -8.79 2.48
N TRP A 48 8.26 -9.27 3.72
CA TRP A 48 8.33 -8.42 4.91
C TRP A 48 9.78 -8.33 5.40
N GLU A 49 10.52 -7.34 4.91
CA GLU A 49 11.96 -7.20 5.22
C GLU A 49 12.28 -6.23 6.37
N ILE A 50 11.28 -5.74 7.10
CA ILE A 50 11.55 -4.83 8.22
C ILE A 50 12.01 -5.65 9.43
N PRO A 51 13.27 -5.51 9.89
CA PRO A 51 13.77 -6.26 11.04
C PRO A 51 12.92 -6.04 12.28
N GLY A 52 12.49 -7.12 12.92
CA GLY A 52 11.68 -7.09 14.14
C GLY A 52 10.18 -6.94 13.94
N ASN A 53 9.70 -6.92 12.70
CA ASN A 53 8.26 -6.92 12.41
C ASN A 53 7.70 -8.34 12.31
N ASP A 54 6.53 -8.52 12.88
CA ASP A 54 5.75 -9.75 12.76
C ASP A 54 5.17 -9.86 11.33
N PRO A 55 5.34 -10.98 10.62
CA PRO A 55 4.73 -11.20 9.32
C PRO A 55 3.20 -11.30 9.37
N ASN A 56 2.61 -11.46 10.55
CA ASN A 56 1.16 -11.55 10.70
C ASN A 56 0.51 -10.16 10.62
N VAL A 57 -0.14 -9.90 9.50
CA VAL A 57 -0.85 -8.64 9.20
C VAL A 57 -1.89 -8.29 10.28
N ALA A 58 -2.53 -9.28 10.89
CA ALA A 58 -3.52 -9.07 11.95
C ALA A 58 -2.98 -8.36 13.20
N ASN A 59 -1.66 -8.39 13.43
CA ASN A 59 -1.03 -7.73 14.57
C ASN A 59 -0.86 -6.20 14.37
N TYR A 60 -1.12 -5.68 13.18
CA TYR A 60 -0.97 -4.26 12.85
C TYR A 60 -2.28 -3.48 12.80
N VAL A 61 -3.28 -3.92 13.52
CA VAL A 61 -4.54 -3.17 13.71
C VAL A 61 -4.26 -1.83 14.39
N ILE A 62 -4.97 -0.78 13.98
CA ILE A 62 -4.83 0.56 14.55
C ILE A 62 -5.12 0.52 16.06
N PRO A 63 -4.15 0.88 16.92
CA PRO A 63 -4.35 0.88 18.36
C PRO A 63 -5.38 1.94 18.79
N GLN A 64 -6.16 1.63 19.80
CA GLN A 64 -7.15 2.56 20.34
C GLN A 64 -6.52 3.69 21.16
N GLU A 65 -5.40 3.42 21.86
CA GLU A 65 -4.77 4.33 22.80
C GLU A 65 -3.32 4.65 22.39
N GLY A 66 -2.81 5.77 22.93
CA GLY A 66 -1.41 6.18 22.75
C GLY A 66 -1.08 6.71 21.35
N CYS A 67 -2.08 6.98 20.52
CA CYS A 67 -1.92 7.44 19.15
C CYS A 67 -2.23 8.92 18.97
N LEU A 68 -1.45 9.56 18.10
CA LEU A 68 -1.73 10.89 17.58
C LEU A 68 -2.48 10.72 16.26
N LYS A 69 -3.55 11.49 16.04
CA LYS A 69 -4.43 11.34 14.88
C LYS A 69 -4.59 12.67 14.16
N ASP A 70 -4.57 12.63 12.83
CA ASP A 70 -4.96 13.73 11.95
C ASP A 70 -6.05 13.24 10.99
N GLN A 71 -7.29 13.66 11.22
CA GLN A 71 -8.46 13.25 10.45
C GLN A 71 -8.94 14.36 9.54
N LYS A 72 -9.25 14.01 8.30
CA LYS A 72 -9.89 14.88 7.31
C LYS A 72 -11.17 14.22 6.83
N ARG A 73 -12.29 14.95 6.91
CA ARG A 73 -13.58 14.54 6.37
C ARG A 73 -13.96 15.49 5.24
N VAL A 74 -14.09 14.95 4.04
CA VAL A 74 -14.31 15.74 2.80
C VAL A 74 -15.53 15.19 2.06
N LEU A 75 -16.44 16.09 1.65
CA LEU A 75 -17.59 15.72 0.84
C LEU A 75 -17.12 15.23 -0.54
N ILE A 76 -17.59 14.06 -0.94
CA ILE A 76 -17.34 13.50 -2.28
C ILE A 76 -18.15 14.32 -3.29
N LYS A 77 -17.48 14.80 -4.34
CA LYS A 77 -18.08 15.74 -5.32
C LYS A 77 -18.76 15.04 -6.48
N ASP A 78 -18.34 13.83 -6.77
CA ASP A 78 -18.87 12.96 -7.83
C ASP A 78 -19.58 11.74 -7.22
N SER A 79 -19.42 10.54 -7.77
CA SER A 79 -20.04 9.34 -7.23
C SER A 79 -19.17 8.69 -6.14
N LYS A 80 -19.82 7.97 -5.22
CA LYS A 80 -19.17 7.11 -4.22
C LYS A 80 -18.21 6.13 -4.89
N ASP A 81 -18.65 5.48 -5.96
CA ASP A 81 -17.86 4.48 -6.68
C ASP A 81 -16.60 5.08 -7.31
N ALA A 82 -16.70 6.30 -7.86
CA ALA A 82 -15.53 6.99 -8.40
C ALA A 82 -14.50 7.34 -7.31
N ALA A 83 -14.94 7.68 -6.11
CA ALA A 83 -14.05 7.91 -4.97
C ALA A 83 -13.39 6.61 -4.52
N ILE A 84 -14.13 5.50 -4.45
CA ILE A 84 -13.61 4.18 -4.14
C ILE A 84 -12.57 3.76 -5.19
N GLU A 85 -12.84 3.93 -6.47
CA GLU A 85 -11.86 3.63 -7.52
C GLU A 85 -10.57 4.46 -7.40
N ARG A 86 -10.65 5.74 -6.98
CA ARG A 86 -9.45 6.54 -6.71
C ARG A 86 -8.67 6.03 -5.51
N ILE A 87 -9.35 5.61 -4.44
CA ILE A 87 -8.70 4.98 -3.27
C ILE A 87 -7.98 3.71 -3.73
N TRP A 88 -8.62 2.86 -4.54
CA TRP A 88 -8.05 1.61 -5.03
C TRP A 88 -6.91 1.79 -6.05
N ARG A 89 -6.69 3.00 -6.55
CA ARG A 89 -5.57 3.35 -7.44
C ARG A 89 -4.41 4.07 -6.75
N ILE A 90 -4.44 4.19 -5.43
CA ILE A 90 -3.38 4.88 -4.67
C ILE A 90 -2.04 4.16 -4.80
N GLY A 91 -0.94 4.91 -4.83
CA GLY A 91 0.42 4.38 -4.93
C GLY A 91 0.84 3.96 -6.34
N GLY A 92 2.05 3.42 -6.48
CA GLY A 92 2.66 3.08 -7.75
C GLY A 92 2.71 4.27 -8.73
N ASP A 93 2.41 4.02 -10.00
CA ASP A 93 2.45 5.04 -11.05
C ASP A 93 1.44 6.19 -10.83
N ASN A 94 0.33 5.95 -10.14
CA ASN A 94 -0.66 6.98 -9.81
C ASN A 94 -0.24 7.86 -8.62
N GLY A 95 0.68 7.38 -7.79
CA GLY A 95 1.15 8.07 -6.58
C GLY A 95 0.03 8.34 -5.57
N TYR A 96 0.18 9.44 -4.82
CA TYR A 96 -0.72 9.80 -3.70
C TYR A 96 -1.57 11.04 -4.01
N TYR A 97 -1.80 11.35 -5.26
CA TYR A 97 -2.62 12.48 -5.75
C TYR A 97 -2.17 13.89 -5.29
N ALA A 98 -1.15 13.99 -4.44
CA ALA A 98 -0.63 15.25 -3.95
C ALA A 98 0.87 15.19 -3.68
N PHE A 99 1.59 16.25 -4.05
CA PHE A 99 3.01 16.46 -3.71
C PHE A 99 3.92 15.25 -4.00
N HIS A 100 3.92 14.71 -5.21
CA HIS A 100 4.77 13.59 -5.61
C HIS A 100 6.24 13.75 -5.21
N TRP A 101 6.78 14.98 -5.30
CA TRP A 101 8.15 15.28 -4.90
C TRP A 101 8.42 15.05 -3.40
N ALA A 102 7.42 15.33 -2.53
CA ALA A 102 7.58 15.13 -1.09
C ALA A 102 7.64 13.64 -0.72
N TRP A 103 6.85 12.82 -1.40
CA TRP A 103 6.89 11.37 -1.27
C TRP A 103 8.19 10.79 -1.79
N TYR A 104 8.70 11.32 -2.92
CA TYR A 104 10.00 10.94 -3.46
C TYR A 104 11.14 11.30 -2.50
N LEU A 105 11.16 12.52 -1.99
CA LEU A 105 12.16 12.98 -1.02
C LEU A 105 12.14 12.13 0.25
N ARG A 106 10.94 11.81 0.74
CA ARG A 106 10.78 10.92 1.88
C ARG A 106 11.34 9.52 1.61
N GLY A 107 11.06 8.96 0.45
CA GLY A 107 11.62 7.66 0.04
C GLY A 107 13.14 7.67 -0.01
N LEU A 108 13.74 8.75 -0.49
CA LEU A 108 15.19 8.93 -0.50
C LEU A 108 15.78 8.98 0.92
N PHE A 109 15.15 9.71 1.85
CA PHE A 109 15.56 9.72 3.26
C PHE A 109 15.43 8.34 3.90
N ASP A 110 14.36 7.62 3.64
CA ASP A 110 14.17 6.26 4.16
C ASP A 110 15.29 5.33 3.69
N GLN A 111 15.67 5.41 2.41
CA GLN A 111 16.81 4.65 1.85
C GLN A 111 18.13 5.01 2.51
N LEU A 112 18.40 6.27 2.78
CA LEU A 112 19.63 6.73 3.43
C LEU A 112 19.82 6.14 4.85
N ILE A 113 18.71 5.89 5.57
CA ILE A 113 18.73 5.25 6.88
C ILE A 113 18.56 3.74 6.81
N GLY A 114 18.65 3.16 5.59
CA GLY A 114 18.54 1.73 5.33
C GLY A 114 17.11 1.19 5.39
N GLY A 115 16.11 2.00 5.08
CA GLY A 115 14.73 1.62 4.86
C GLY A 115 14.47 1.20 3.40
N ILE A 116 13.22 0.87 3.10
CA ILE A 116 12.78 0.32 1.80
C ILE A 116 12.69 1.39 0.71
N GLY A 117 12.44 2.65 1.07
CA GLY A 117 12.15 3.72 0.12
C GLY A 117 10.78 3.57 -0.56
N LEU A 118 10.67 4.10 -1.81
CA LEU A 118 9.45 4.03 -2.62
C LEU A 118 9.43 2.85 -3.62
N ASN A 119 10.38 1.94 -3.57
CA ASN A 119 10.72 1.08 -4.70
C ASN A 119 9.89 -0.21 -4.83
N ARG A 120 8.87 -0.45 -4.02
CA ARG A 120 8.10 -1.70 -4.14
C ARG A 120 7.05 -1.68 -5.25
N GLY A 121 6.51 -0.49 -5.58
CA GLY A 121 5.42 -0.39 -6.55
C GLY A 121 4.13 -1.03 -6.04
N ARG A 122 3.35 -1.57 -6.95
CA ARG A 122 2.09 -2.27 -6.67
C ARG A 122 2.12 -3.66 -7.27
N SER A 123 1.55 -4.65 -6.57
CA SER A 123 1.38 -6.01 -7.10
C SER A 123 0.39 -6.04 -8.27
N HIS A 124 -0.68 -5.23 -8.22
CA HIS A 124 -1.67 -5.11 -9.28
C HIS A 124 -2.13 -3.65 -9.49
N PRO A 125 -2.35 -3.18 -10.75
CA PRO A 125 -2.66 -1.76 -11.03
C PRO A 125 -3.96 -1.24 -10.42
N SER A 126 -4.99 -2.08 -10.28
CA SER A 126 -6.35 -1.68 -9.89
C SER A 126 -6.97 -2.51 -8.77
N ASN A 127 -6.31 -3.58 -8.34
CA ASN A 127 -6.79 -4.41 -7.24
C ASN A 127 -5.86 -4.30 -6.03
N ILE A 128 -6.45 -4.40 -4.84
CA ILE A 128 -5.75 -4.37 -3.54
C ILE A 128 -6.33 -5.47 -2.69
N MET A 129 -5.47 -6.31 -2.14
CA MET A 129 -5.82 -7.35 -1.18
C MET A 129 -5.09 -7.16 0.13
N GLU A 130 -5.64 -7.69 1.21
CA GLU A 130 -4.97 -7.70 2.52
C GLU A 130 -3.64 -8.45 2.42
N GLY A 131 -2.58 -7.85 2.97
CA GLY A 131 -1.22 -8.35 2.85
C GLY A 131 -0.42 -7.80 1.67
N ASP A 132 -1.04 -7.15 0.68
CA ASP A 132 -0.33 -6.52 -0.43
C ASP A 132 0.62 -5.40 0.04
N SER A 133 1.65 -5.16 -0.77
CA SER A 133 2.52 -3.99 -0.63
C SER A 133 2.16 -2.93 -1.67
N ILE A 134 1.99 -1.69 -1.20
CA ILE A 134 1.79 -0.50 -2.03
C ILE A 134 2.91 0.49 -1.70
N ASP A 135 3.94 0.55 -2.51
CA ASP A 135 5.17 1.30 -2.24
C ASP A 135 5.78 0.91 -0.88
N PHE A 136 5.69 1.76 0.13
CA PHE A 136 6.13 1.49 1.50
C PHE A 136 5.00 1.12 2.46
N TRP A 137 3.78 1.02 1.97
CA TRP A 137 2.62 0.63 2.76
C TRP A 137 2.37 -0.87 2.68
N ARG A 138 1.91 -1.45 3.78
CA ARG A 138 1.32 -2.79 3.84
C ARG A 138 -0.19 -2.64 4.01
N VAL A 139 -0.95 -3.33 3.18
CA VAL A 139 -2.41 -3.37 3.29
C VAL A 139 -2.80 -4.23 4.48
N ILE A 140 -3.46 -3.61 5.45
CA ILE A 140 -3.94 -4.29 6.67
C ILE A 140 -5.40 -4.69 6.53
N HIS A 141 -6.19 -3.84 5.88
CA HIS A 141 -7.60 -4.11 5.61
C HIS A 141 -7.97 -3.53 4.25
N ALA A 142 -8.75 -4.28 3.46
CA ALA A 142 -9.22 -3.88 2.15
C ALA A 142 -10.63 -4.41 1.88
N ASP A 143 -11.64 -3.56 2.06
CA ASP A 143 -13.05 -3.84 1.76
C ASP A 143 -13.53 -2.84 0.68
N LYS A 144 -13.47 -3.28 -0.59
CA LYS A 144 -13.84 -2.41 -1.73
C LYS A 144 -15.33 -2.09 -1.75
N GLU A 145 -16.19 -3.00 -1.32
CA GLU A 145 -17.63 -2.82 -1.33
C GLU A 145 -18.05 -1.71 -0.36
N LYS A 146 -17.43 -1.69 0.83
CA LYS A 146 -17.62 -0.62 1.80
C LYS A 146 -16.81 0.63 1.50
N GLY A 147 -15.76 0.52 0.69
CA GLY A 147 -14.82 1.61 0.42
C GLY A 147 -13.88 1.89 1.59
N HIS A 148 -13.44 0.84 2.29
CA HIS A 148 -12.56 0.93 3.45
C HIS A 148 -11.20 0.30 3.16
N LEU A 149 -10.13 1.09 3.28
CA LEU A 149 -8.74 0.68 3.08
C LEU A 149 -7.88 1.17 4.24
N THR A 150 -7.22 0.24 4.93
CA THR A 150 -6.26 0.55 6.01
C THR A 150 -4.87 0.11 5.62
N LEU A 151 -3.92 1.04 5.68
CA LEU A 151 -2.53 0.85 5.32
C LEU A 151 -1.63 1.05 6.54
N PHE A 152 -0.61 0.20 6.69
CA PHE A 152 0.45 0.31 7.69
C PHE A 152 1.76 0.71 7.02
N ALA A 153 2.48 1.67 7.61
CA ALA A 153 3.74 2.15 7.05
C ALA A 153 4.90 1.21 7.38
N GLY A 154 5.43 0.55 6.35
CA GLY A 154 6.61 -0.31 6.43
C GLY A 154 7.95 0.45 6.40
N MET A 155 8.01 1.66 6.97
CA MET A 155 9.18 2.54 6.95
C MET A 155 9.90 2.56 8.30
N LYS A 156 11.20 2.91 8.28
CA LYS A 156 11.97 3.19 9.51
C LYS A 156 11.61 4.56 10.07
N ILE A 157 10.66 4.59 10.97
CA ILE A 157 10.23 5.81 11.68
C ILE A 157 10.29 5.58 13.19
N PRO A 158 10.41 6.63 14.01
CA PRO A 158 10.46 6.48 15.47
C PRO A 158 9.05 6.24 16.05
N GLY A 159 8.36 5.25 15.56
CA GLY A 159 6.99 4.88 15.91
C GLY A 159 6.37 3.96 14.89
N GLU A 160 5.06 3.92 14.88
CA GLU A 160 4.25 3.18 13.91
C GLU A 160 3.22 4.13 13.30
N ALA A 161 2.92 3.96 12.03
CA ALA A 161 2.00 4.84 11.32
C ALA A 161 1.00 4.05 10.48
N TRP A 162 -0.24 4.53 10.46
CA TRP A 162 -1.33 4.00 9.64
C TRP A 162 -1.96 5.13 8.83
N LEU A 163 -2.47 4.77 7.68
CA LEU A 163 -3.35 5.60 6.88
C LEU A 163 -4.66 4.82 6.68
N ASP A 164 -5.73 5.36 7.21
CA ASP A 164 -7.06 4.80 7.11
C ASP A 164 -7.92 5.67 6.19
N LEU A 165 -8.51 5.04 5.18
CA LEU A 165 -9.35 5.68 4.17
C LEU A 165 -10.71 4.98 4.19
N ASN A 166 -11.76 5.72 4.52
CA ASN A 166 -13.11 5.18 4.61
C ASN A 166 -14.12 6.08 3.90
N VAL A 167 -15.06 5.48 3.18
CA VAL A 167 -16.17 6.19 2.53
C VAL A 167 -17.45 6.00 3.34
N GLU A 168 -17.89 7.08 3.98
CA GLU A 168 -19.10 7.11 4.79
C GLU A 168 -20.27 7.72 3.99
N SER A 169 -21.46 7.15 4.15
CA SER A 169 -22.69 7.69 3.55
C SER A 169 -23.62 8.22 4.64
N GLU A 170 -24.09 9.45 4.46
CA GLU A 170 -25.06 10.09 5.35
C GLU A 170 -26.23 10.64 4.50
N GLY A 171 -27.34 9.93 4.47
CA GLY A 171 -28.45 10.23 3.58
C GLY A 171 -27.99 10.21 2.11
N ASP A 172 -28.24 11.28 1.38
CA ASP A 172 -27.84 11.42 -0.02
C ASP A 172 -26.39 11.89 -0.24
N LYS A 173 -25.63 12.10 0.83
CA LYS A 173 -24.26 12.58 0.73
C LYS A 173 -23.26 11.49 1.13
N SER A 174 -22.16 11.44 0.40
CA SER A 174 -21.02 10.58 0.73
C SER A 174 -19.79 11.42 1.07
N TYR A 175 -19.03 10.95 2.06
CA TYR A 175 -17.85 11.62 2.56
C TYR A 175 -16.66 10.66 2.53
N LEU A 176 -15.52 11.17 2.12
CA LEU A 176 -14.25 10.51 2.37
C LEU A 176 -13.76 10.92 3.76
N VAL A 177 -13.52 9.95 4.61
CA VAL A 177 -12.83 10.11 5.89
C VAL A 177 -11.44 9.53 5.76
N GLN A 178 -10.43 10.40 5.81
CA GLN A 178 -9.02 10.05 5.78
C GLN A 178 -8.42 10.31 7.15
N THR A 179 -7.87 9.27 7.78
CA THR A 179 -7.25 9.37 9.11
C THR A 179 -5.80 8.90 9.04
N ALA A 180 -4.86 9.81 9.29
CA ALA A 180 -3.48 9.46 9.56
C ALA A 180 -3.32 9.21 11.07
N VAL A 181 -2.81 8.05 11.42
CA VAL A 181 -2.61 7.63 12.81
C VAL A 181 -1.12 7.38 13.03
N PHE A 182 -0.57 7.87 14.12
CA PHE A 182 0.81 7.66 14.51
C PHE A 182 0.92 7.28 15.98
N ARG A 183 1.57 6.17 16.27
CA ARG A 183 1.94 5.73 17.61
C ARG A 183 3.42 6.04 17.85
N PRO A 184 3.75 7.13 18.57
CA PRO A 184 5.13 7.54 18.77
C PRO A 184 5.88 6.57 19.69
N LYS A 185 7.13 6.26 19.35
CA LYS A 185 8.03 5.50 20.23
C LYS A 185 8.89 6.49 21.03
N GLY A 186 8.47 6.75 22.27
CA GLY A 186 9.18 7.63 23.18
C GLY A 186 9.18 9.12 22.77
N PHE A 187 10.13 9.87 23.32
CA PHE A 187 10.24 11.33 23.09
C PHE A 187 10.53 11.68 21.63
N PHE A 188 11.47 10.98 20.98
CA PHE A 188 11.84 11.25 19.58
C PHE A 188 10.69 10.98 18.62
N GLY A 189 9.82 10.01 18.90
CA GLY A 189 8.61 9.79 18.13
C GLY A 189 7.64 10.96 18.20
N LYS A 190 7.44 11.54 19.38
CA LYS A 190 6.62 12.74 19.54
C LYS A 190 7.21 13.95 18.83
N LEU A 191 8.52 14.18 18.98
CA LEU A 191 9.23 15.28 18.29
C LEU A 191 9.09 15.14 16.76
N TYR A 192 9.28 13.93 16.23
CA TYR A 192 9.11 13.63 14.81
C TYR A 192 7.70 13.98 14.31
N TRP A 193 6.65 13.59 15.05
CA TRP A 193 5.28 13.91 14.68
C TRP A 193 5.06 15.42 14.60
N TYR A 194 5.38 16.16 15.67
CA TYR A 194 5.14 17.60 15.71
C TYR A 194 5.97 18.37 14.67
N ALA A 195 7.17 17.94 14.33
CA ALA A 195 7.95 18.51 13.25
C ALA A 195 7.30 18.30 11.86
N LEU A 196 6.57 17.21 11.68
CA LEU A 196 5.91 16.89 10.41
C LEU A 196 4.47 17.39 10.29
N VAL A 197 3.81 17.77 11.39
CA VAL A 197 2.42 18.25 11.38
C VAL A 197 2.14 19.31 10.31
N PRO A 198 2.95 20.37 10.12
CA PRO A 198 2.66 21.39 9.11
C PRO A 198 2.62 20.80 7.69
N PHE A 199 3.55 19.89 7.38
CA PHE A 199 3.63 19.22 6.09
C PHE A 199 2.49 18.20 5.92
N HIS A 200 2.21 17.40 6.94
CA HIS A 200 1.11 16.44 6.95
C HIS A 200 -0.24 17.14 6.72
N PHE A 201 -0.49 18.25 7.39
CA PHE A 201 -1.72 19.00 7.22
C PHE A 201 -1.95 19.40 5.75
N LEU A 202 -0.91 19.92 5.10
CA LEU A 202 -1.01 20.36 3.71
C LEU A 202 -1.14 19.19 2.74
N ILE A 203 -0.30 18.14 2.91
CA ILE A 203 -0.26 16.97 2.04
C ILE A 203 -1.58 16.19 2.15
N PHE A 204 -2.00 15.85 3.36
CA PHE A 204 -3.19 15.03 3.60
C PHE A 204 -4.47 15.77 3.25
N ARG A 205 -4.53 17.09 3.45
CA ARG A 205 -5.68 17.89 3.00
C ARG A 205 -5.84 17.86 1.49
N LYS A 206 -4.76 18.05 0.73
CA LYS A 206 -4.82 17.98 -0.75
C LYS A 206 -5.12 16.58 -1.24
N MET A 207 -4.53 15.56 -0.63
CA MET A 207 -4.78 14.17 -0.94
C MET A 207 -6.26 13.82 -0.72
N ALA A 208 -6.84 14.15 0.44
CA ALA A 208 -8.24 13.90 0.74
C ALA A 208 -9.18 14.59 -0.27
N LYS A 209 -8.90 15.83 -0.63
CA LYS A 209 -9.66 16.57 -1.64
C LYS A 209 -9.58 15.92 -3.02
N ALA A 210 -8.40 15.50 -3.44
CA ALA A 210 -8.18 14.83 -4.71
C ALA A 210 -8.92 13.48 -4.77
N LEU A 211 -8.84 12.68 -3.70
CA LEU A 211 -9.58 11.42 -3.57
C LEU A 211 -11.10 11.64 -3.56
N ALA A 212 -11.58 12.75 -2.98
CA ALA A 212 -13.00 13.12 -2.97
C ALA A 212 -13.50 13.73 -4.29
N GLY A 213 -12.66 13.81 -5.34
CA GLY A 213 -13.03 14.37 -6.63
C GLY A 213 -12.96 15.91 -6.70
N GLU A 214 -12.37 16.58 -5.69
CA GLU A 214 -12.15 18.03 -5.70
C GLU A 214 -10.75 18.30 -6.32
N ASN A 215 -10.62 18.06 -7.64
CA ASN A 215 -9.38 18.31 -8.35
C ASN A 215 -9.41 19.62 -9.13
N ASP A 216 -8.55 20.55 -8.72
CA ASP A 216 -7.98 21.54 -9.62
C ASP A 216 -6.89 20.84 -10.45
N ASN A 217 -7.21 20.43 -11.69
CA ASN A 217 -6.29 19.91 -12.71
C ASN A 217 -5.59 18.54 -12.44
N ILE A 218 -6.30 17.44 -12.59
CA ILE A 218 -5.66 16.23 -13.13
C ILE A 218 -5.58 16.42 -14.66
N LYS A 219 -4.38 16.79 -15.15
CA LYS A 219 -4.07 16.65 -16.58
C LYS A 219 -4.32 15.19 -16.94
N LYS A 220 -5.27 14.97 -17.85
CA LYS A 220 -5.50 13.70 -18.52
C LYS A 220 -4.13 13.16 -18.93
N GLY A 221 -3.71 12.05 -18.33
CA GLY A 221 -2.54 11.35 -18.80
C GLY A 221 -2.70 11.10 -20.29
N LYS A 222 -1.73 11.53 -21.07
CA LYS A 222 -1.65 11.20 -22.50
C LYS A 222 -1.77 9.69 -22.64
N ALA A 223 -2.83 9.22 -23.26
CA ALA A 223 -2.83 7.96 -23.93
C ALA A 223 -1.65 8.01 -24.90
N HIS A 224 -0.66 7.19 -24.70
CA HIS A 224 0.31 6.89 -25.74
C HIS A 224 -0.35 5.88 -26.67
N ASP A 225 -0.63 6.35 -27.87
CA ASP A 225 -0.86 5.55 -29.06
C ASP A 225 0.39 4.68 -29.32
#